data_c7c18a3a63e6e7aa27ab036eb240d0e4
#
_entry.id   c7c18a3a63e6e7aa27ab036eb240d0e4
#
_cell.length_a   1.000
_cell.length_b   1.000
_cell.length_c   1.000
_cell.angle_alpha   90.00
_cell.angle_beta   90.00
_cell.angle_gamma   90.00
#
_symmetry.space_group_name_H-M   'P 1'
#
loop_
_entity.id
_entity.type
_entity.pdbx_description
1 polymer ?
#
loop_
_entity_poly.entity_id
_entity_poly.type
_entity_poly.pdbx_seq_one_letter_code
_entity_poly.pdbx_strand_id
1 'polypeptide(L)'
;MIKLKHIYKSYTLGELDVPVLQDVNLHVKPHEFVSILGPSGSGKSTLMNIIGCLDIPDSGDYILDGEYVDNCTEDQLSEIRGVKIGFIFQQFNLLPDLTAYENVEMPLLYRKISPAERHEKVMKTLKQVGLEERMQHKPSQLSGGQQQRVAIARVLASEPSIILADEPTGNLDSTSGKEIMGIIQDLWKAGNTIVLITHDIHVANQAGRKVYVRDGRLSDKEAAV
;
A
#
# COMPACT_ATOMS: atom_id res chain seq x y z
N MET A 1 7.79 -12.88 -5.01
CA MET A 1 7.39 -11.71 -4.22
C MET A 1 6.21 -12.04 -3.30
N ILE A 2 4.94 -11.91 -3.72
CA ILE A 2 3.75 -12.28 -2.92
C ILE A 2 3.13 -13.56 -3.48
N LYS A 3 2.83 -14.54 -2.60
CA LYS A 3 2.03 -15.71 -2.96
C LYS A 3 1.01 -15.96 -1.87
N LEU A 4 -0.26 -15.87 -2.23
CA LEU A 4 -1.40 -16.28 -1.42
C LEU A 4 -1.96 -17.57 -2.04
N LYS A 5 -2.20 -18.59 -1.20
CA LYS A 5 -2.76 -19.86 -1.64
C LYS A 5 -3.88 -20.27 -0.70
N HIS A 6 -5.06 -20.46 -1.25
CA HIS A 6 -6.24 -20.90 -0.54
C HIS A 6 -6.51 -20.08 0.73
N ILE A 7 -6.40 -18.74 0.64
CA ILE A 7 -6.62 -17.83 1.77
C ILE A 7 -8.11 -17.72 2.06
N TYR A 8 -8.44 -17.93 3.34
CA TYR A 8 -9.76 -17.71 3.92
C TYR A 8 -9.65 -16.68 5.05
N LYS A 9 -10.66 -15.84 5.20
CA LYS A 9 -10.78 -14.89 6.30
C LYS A 9 -12.24 -14.62 6.61
N SER A 10 -12.59 -14.72 7.90
CA SER A 10 -13.90 -14.39 8.46
C SER A 10 -13.74 -13.42 9.62
N TYR A 11 -14.78 -12.67 9.94
CA TYR A 11 -14.84 -11.84 11.13
C TYR A 11 -16.09 -12.20 11.94
N THR A 12 -15.92 -12.32 13.25
CA THR A 12 -17.03 -12.60 14.16
C THR A 12 -17.74 -11.30 14.53
N LEU A 13 -19.02 -11.17 14.17
CA LEU A 13 -19.90 -10.06 14.53
C LEU A 13 -20.96 -10.56 15.51
N GLY A 14 -20.71 -10.42 16.82
CA GLY A 14 -21.53 -11.02 17.86
C GLY A 14 -21.45 -12.54 17.81
N GLU A 15 -22.55 -13.23 17.48
CA GLU A 15 -22.62 -14.69 17.35
C GLU A 15 -22.50 -15.19 15.89
N LEU A 16 -22.34 -14.26 14.93
CA LEU A 16 -22.30 -14.59 13.50
C LEU A 16 -20.88 -14.52 12.95
N ASP A 17 -20.41 -15.57 12.31
CA ASP A 17 -19.21 -15.57 11.52
C ASP A 17 -19.52 -15.14 10.09
N VAL A 18 -18.93 -14.00 9.69
CA VAL A 18 -19.10 -13.43 8.36
C VAL A 18 -17.85 -13.74 7.52
N PRO A 19 -17.94 -14.64 6.52
CA PRO A 19 -16.83 -14.91 5.63
C PRO A 19 -16.60 -13.70 4.71
N VAL A 20 -15.35 -13.21 4.67
CA VAL A 20 -14.97 -12.05 3.86
C VAL A 20 -14.06 -12.43 2.71
N LEU A 21 -13.14 -13.38 2.92
CA LEU A 21 -12.32 -13.94 1.85
C LEU A 21 -12.52 -15.45 1.76
N GLN A 22 -12.67 -15.96 0.54
CA GLN A 22 -13.00 -17.35 0.28
C GLN A 22 -12.12 -17.90 -0.86
N ASP A 23 -11.20 -18.79 -0.51
CA ASP A 23 -10.31 -19.48 -1.46
C ASP A 23 -9.51 -18.49 -2.34
N VAL A 24 -8.95 -17.46 -1.72
CA VAL A 24 -8.20 -16.44 -2.45
C VAL A 24 -6.83 -16.96 -2.83
N ASN A 25 -6.55 -16.92 -4.13
CA ASN A 25 -5.27 -17.30 -4.72
C ASN A 25 -4.70 -16.10 -5.49
N LEU A 26 -3.51 -15.61 -5.12
CA LEU A 26 -2.85 -14.48 -5.76
C LEU A 26 -1.34 -14.70 -5.83
N HIS A 27 -0.76 -14.47 -7.00
CA HIS A 27 0.68 -14.42 -7.16
C HIS A 27 1.08 -13.10 -7.79
N VAL A 28 1.86 -12.29 -7.07
CA VAL A 28 2.49 -11.06 -7.57
C VAL A 28 3.99 -11.31 -7.71
N LYS A 29 4.50 -11.09 -8.91
CA LYS A 29 5.93 -11.25 -9.22
C LYS A 29 6.72 -10.00 -8.79
N PRO A 30 8.06 -10.11 -8.62
CA PRO A 30 8.91 -8.92 -8.48
C PRO A 30 8.72 -7.96 -9.67
N HIS A 31 8.72 -6.66 -9.39
CA HIS A 31 8.57 -5.59 -10.39
C HIS A 31 7.24 -5.61 -11.16
N GLU A 32 6.24 -6.27 -10.63
CA GLU A 32 4.89 -6.30 -11.21
C GLU A 32 4.05 -5.13 -10.65
N PHE A 33 3.26 -4.52 -11.53
CA PHE A 33 2.21 -3.58 -11.14
C PHE A 33 0.85 -4.25 -11.34
N VAL A 34 0.21 -4.62 -10.24
CA VAL A 34 -1.10 -5.29 -10.21
C VAL A 34 -2.13 -4.36 -9.61
N SER A 35 -3.28 -4.23 -10.24
CA SER A 35 -4.46 -3.61 -9.62
C SER A 35 -5.47 -4.65 -9.17
N ILE A 36 -6.04 -4.44 -7.99
CA ILE A 36 -7.13 -5.22 -7.40
C ILE A 36 -8.39 -4.36 -7.46
N LEU A 37 -9.30 -4.71 -8.36
CA LEU A 37 -10.52 -3.97 -8.64
C LEU A 37 -11.75 -4.72 -8.10
N GLY A 38 -12.69 -3.99 -7.53
CA GLY A 38 -13.95 -4.58 -7.08
C GLY A 38 -14.86 -3.56 -6.40
N PRO A 39 -16.16 -3.86 -6.24
CA PRO A 39 -17.12 -2.99 -5.58
C PRO A 39 -16.80 -2.81 -4.09
N SER A 40 -17.44 -1.82 -3.44
CA SER A 40 -17.37 -1.68 -1.98
C SER A 40 -17.89 -2.95 -1.29
N GLY A 41 -17.25 -3.35 -0.18
CA GLY A 41 -17.63 -4.55 0.57
C GLY A 41 -17.20 -5.89 -0.04
N SER A 42 -16.48 -5.92 -1.18
CA SER A 42 -16.04 -7.17 -1.83
C SER A 42 -14.88 -7.90 -1.14
N GLY A 43 -14.28 -7.34 -0.07
CA GLY A 43 -13.14 -7.92 0.64
C GLY A 43 -11.78 -7.30 0.30
N LYS A 44 -11.72 -6.22 -0.51
CA LYS A 44 -10.45 -5.58 -0.92
C LYS A 44 -9.60 -5.11 0.26
N SER A 45 -10.19 -4.42 1.22
CA SER A 45 -9.45 -3.89 2.38
C SER A 45 -8.95 -5.03 3.28
N THR A 46 -9.72 -6.11 3.44
CA THR A 46 -9.29 -7.30 4.15
C THR A 46 -8.11 -7.97 3.44
N LEU A 47 -8.20 -8.10 2.11
CA LEU A 47 -7.10 -8.65 1.31
C LEU A 47 -5.84 -7.78 1.42
N MET A 48 -5.99 -6.45 1.37
CA MET A 48 -4.88 -5.53 1.57
C MET A 48 -4.26 -5.67 2.96
N ASN A 49 -5.07 -5.79 4.00
CA ASN A 49 -4.59 -5.97 5.37
C ASN A 49 -3.77 -7.27 5.51
N ILE A 50 -4.22 -8.36 4.88
CA ILE A 50 -3.46 -9.62 4.87
C ILE A 50 -2.15 -9.45 4.09
N ILE A 51 -2.18 -8.91 2.86
CA ILE A 51 -0.97 -8.67 2.07
C ILE A 51 -0.01 -7.74 2.82
N GLY A 52 -0.56 -6.76 3.53
CA GLY A 52 0.17 -5.77 4.31
C GLY A 52 0.65 -6.26 5.67
N CYS A 53 0.40 -7.52 6.04
CA CYS A 53 0.69 -8.07 7.38
C CYS A 53 0.06 -7.25 8.53
N LEU A 54 -1.08 -6.58 8.27
CA LEU A 54 -1.90 -5.88 9.27
C LEU A 54 -2.94 -6.82 9.89
N ASP A 55 -3.22 -7.93 9.23
CA ASP A 55 -4.09 -9.01 9.67
C ASP A 55 -3.52 -10.34 9.18
N ILE A 56 -3.92 -11.45 9.80
CA ILE A 56 -3.52 -12.80 9.42
C ILE A 56 -4.72 -13.56 8.84
N PRO A 57 -4.53 -14.44 7.85
CA PRO A 57 -5.59 -15.29 7.35
C PRO A 57 -6.01 -16.31 8.40
N ASP A 58 -7.27 -16.77 8.35
CA ASP A 58 -7.75 -17.86 9.21
C ASP A 58 -7.19 -19.21 8.75
N SER A 59 -6.94 -19.34 7.42
CA SER A 59 -6.28 -20.52 6.83
C SER A 59 -5.72 -20.19 5.45
N GLY A 60 -4.86 -21.08 4.95
CA GLY A 60 -4.13 -20.95 3.70
C GLY A 60 -2.68 -20.53 3.92
N ASP A 61 -1.89 -20.47 2.84
CA ASP A 61 -0.48 -20.09 2.90
C ASP A 61 -0.28 -18.64 2.42
N TYR A 62 0.40 -17.82 3.21
CA TYR A 62 0.93 -16.54 2.78
C TYR A 62 2.45 -16.57 2.76
N ILE A 63 3.05 -16.42 1.58
CA ILE A 63 4.49 -16.37 1.38
C ILE A 63 4.87 -15.00 0.83
N LEU A 64 5.78 -14.30 1.53
CA LEU A 64 6.35 -13.02 1.15
C LEU A 64 7.87 -13.16 1.00
N ASP A 65 8.40 -12.90 -0.19
CA ASP A 65 9.82 -13.04 -0.51
C ASP A 65 10.41 -14.42 -0.17
N GLY A 66 9.61 -15.48 -0.25
CA GLY A 66 10.01 -16.84 0.05
C GLY A 66 9.85 -17.24 1.52
N GLU A 67 9.47 -16.34 2.40
CA GLU A 67 9.22 -16.58 3.83
C GLU A 67 7.72 -16.76 4.10
N TYR A 68 7.36 -17.76 4.90
CA TYR A 68 5.98 -17.96 5.36
C TYR A 68 5.61 -16.93 6.42
N VAL A 69 4.51 -16.21 6.20
CA VAL A 69 4.05 -15.12 7.06
C VAL A 69 2.95 -15.57 8.02
N ASP A 70 2.20 -16.61 7.65
CA ASP A 70 1.05 -17.15 8.40
C ASP A 70 1.41 -17.68 9.79
N ASN A 71 2.68 -18.03 10.04
CA ASN A 71 3.18 -18.50 11.34
C ASN A 71 4.01 -17.44 12.09
N CYS A 72 4.04 -16.19 11.64
CA CYS A 72 4.81 -15.13 12.28
C CYS A 72 4.13 -14.61 13.54
N THR A 73 4.93 -14.26 14.55
CA THR A 73 4.47 -13.53 15.73
C THR A 73 4.16 -12.06 15.37
N GLU A 74 3.41 -11.36 16.22
CA GLU A 74 3.14 -9.91 16.02
C GLU A 74 4.40 -9.07 15.88
N ASP A 75 5.48 -9.38 16.62
CA ASP A 75 6.75 -8.68 16.51
C ASP A 75 7.40 -8.91 15.14
N GLN A 76 7.36 -10.15 14.64
CA GLN A 76 7.87 -10.48 13.30
C GLN A 76 7.04 -9.83 12.20
N LEU A 77 5.72 -9.82 12.31
CA LEU A 77 4.83 -9.10 11.38
C LEU A 77 5.13 -7.61 11.38
N SER A 78 5.36 -7.02 12.56
CA SER A 78 5.74 -5.61 12.68
C SER A 78 7.07 -5.29 12.01
N GLU A 79 8.08 -6.16 12.14
CA GLU A 79 9.36 -6.04 11.46
C GLU A 79 9.19 -6.13 9.93
N ILE A 80 8.43 -7.13 9.45
CA ILE A 80 8.13 -7.29 8.02
C ILE A 80 7.45 -6.03 7.47
N ARG A 81 6.43 -5.51 8.16
CA ARG A 81 5.76 -4.26 7.76
C ARG A 81 6.74 -3.09 7.67
N GLY A 82 7.56 -2.93 8.69
CA GLY A 82 8.51 -1.80 8.78
C GLY A 82 9.63 -1.83 7.73
N VAL A 83 9.97 -3.02 7.22
CA VAL A 83 11.11 -3.19 6.30
C VAL A 83 10.67 -3.44 4.87
N LYS A 84 9.68 -4.33 4.66
CA LYS A 84 9.34 -4.83 3.32
C LYS A 84 8.14 -4.12 2.68
N ILE A 85 7.27 -3.45 3.46
CA ILE A 85 5.98 -2.96 2.96
C ILE A 85 5.85 -1.45 3.16
N GLY A 86 5.53 -0.74 2.09
CA GLY A 86 5.18 0.68 2.12
C GLY A 86 3.70 0.86 1.81
N PHE A 87 2.99 1.63 2.66
CA PHE A 87 1.56 1.90 2.49
C PHE A 87 1.30 3.31 2.00
N ILE A 88 0.51 3.43 0.94
CA ILE A 88 -0.09 4.68 0.47
C ILE A 88 -1.59 4.57 0.64
N PHE A 89 -2.17 5.38 1.55
CA PHE A 89 -3.59 5.34 1.88
C PHE A 89 -4.36 6.48 1.24
N GLN A 90 -5.66 6.31 1.07
CA GLN A 90 -6.59 7.35 0.61
C GLN A 90 -6.60 8.58 1.53
N GLN A 91 -6.49 8.40 2.85
CA GLN A 91 -6.52 9.47 3.86
C GLN A 91 -5.12 10.01 4.22
N PHE A 92 -4.10 9.76 3.39
CA PHE A 92 -2.71 10.20 3.56
C PHE A 92 -2.03 9.68 4.84
N ASN A 93 -2.74 9.58 5.96
CA ASN A 93 -2.29 9.14 7.28
C ASN A 93 -0.98 9.84 7.71
N LEU A 94 -0.95 11.16 7.54
CA LEU A 94 0.13 11.99 8.05
C LEU A 94 -0.12 12.35 9.52
N LEU A 95 0.95 12.48 10.29
CA LEU A 95 0.91 12.97 11.65
C LEU A 95 0.72 14.49 11.61
N PRO A 96 -0.41 15.03 12.14
CA PRO A 96 -0.81 16.43 11.89
C PRO A 96 0.10 17.45 12.54
N ASP A 97 0.77 17.07 13.63
CA ASP A 97 1.67 17.94 14.39
C ASP A 97 3.09 18.00 13.85
N LEU A 98 3.44 17.04 12.97
CA LEU A 98 4.74 16.93 12.34
C LEU A 98 4.78 17.64 10.98
N THR A 99 5.94 18.20 10.65
CA THR A 99 6.22 18.76 9.32
C THR A 99 6.26 17.66 8.24
N ALA A 100 6.27 18.04 6.97
CA ALA A 100 6.47 17.09 5.86
C ALA A 100 7.80 16.32 6.01
N TYR A 101 8.88 17.02 6.39
CA TYR A 101 10.17 16.41 6.68
C TYR A 101 10.06 15.33 7.77
N GLU A 102 9.51 15.67 8.92
CA GLU A 102 9.37 14.76 10.06
C GLU A 102 8.45 13.57 9.77
N ASN A 103 7.37 13.77 8.99
CA ASN A 103 6.52 12.67 8.53
C ASN A 103 7.28 11.67 7.65
N VAL A 104 8.16 12.15 6.78
CA VAL A 104 8.99 11.30 5.90
C VAL A 104 10.11 10.63 6.70
N GLU A 105 10.68 11.30 7.70
CA GLU A 105 11.75 10.78 8.56
C GLU A 105 11.26 9.67 9.51
N MET A 106 9.99 9.73 9.93
CA MET A 106 9.42 8.88 10.97
C MET A 106 9.75 7.37 10.83
N PRO A 107 9.52 6.70 9.69
CA PRO A 107 9.84 5.28 9.56
C PRO A 107 11.34 4.97 9.66
N LEU A 108 12.20 5.92 9.32
CA LEU A 108 13.65 5.76 9.37
C LEU A 108 14.19 5.79 10.82
N LEU A 109 13.47 6.46 11.74
CA LEU A 109 13.80 6.46 13.16
C LEU A 109 13.71 5.05 13.75
N TYR A 110 12.67 4.29 13.39
CA TYR A 110 12.49 2.92 13.85
C TYR A 110 13.55 1.95 13.29
N ARG A 111 14.12 2.26 12.12
CA ARG A 111 15.15 1.45 11.47
C ARG A 111 16.57 1.70 12.01
N LYS A 112 16.73 2.54 13.02
CA LYS A 112 18.02 2.90 13.66
C LYS A 112 19.07 3.43 12.66
N ILE A 113 18.62 4.09 11.59
CA ILE A 113 19.48 4.73 10.59
C ILE A 113 20.12 5.98 11.21
N SER A 114 21.38 6.26 10.86
CA SER A 114 22.10 7.41 11.41
C SER A 114 21.43 8.75 11.02
N PRO A 115 21.54 9.81 11.86
CA PRO A 115 20.91 11.10 11.54
C PRO A 115 21.32 11.68 10.19
N ALA A 116 22.57 11.54 9.79
CA ALA A 116 23.09 12.04 8.51
C ALA A 116 22.45 11.29 7.32
N GLU A 117 22.39 9.96 7.40
CA GLU A 117 21.77 9.14 6.36
C GLU A 117 20.24 9.37 6.27
N ARG A 118 19.55 9.53 7.42
CA ARG A 118 18.12 9.87 7.43
C ARG A 118 17.88 11.18 6.71
N HIS A 119 18.67 12.21 7.03
CA HIS A 119 18.55 13.52 6.37
C HIS A 119 18.73 13.41 4.85
N GLU A 120 19.73 12.69 4.39
CA GLU A 120 19.97 12.47 2.94
C GLU A 120 18.77 11.78 2.27
N LYS A 121 18.26 10.69 2.87
CA LYS A 121 17.11 9.95 2.33
C LYS A 121 15.85 10.82 2.29
N VAL A 122 15.56 11.57 3.36
CA VAL A 122 14.39 12.46 3.43
C VAL A 122 14.48 13.55 2.36
N MET A 123 15.61 14.23 2.25
CA MET A 123 15.81 15.31 1.26
C MET A 123 15.69 14.77 -0.17
N LYS A 124 16.28 13.62 -0.44
CA LYS A 124 16.19 12.93 -1.74
C LYS A 124 14.74 12.65 -2.12
N THR A 125 13.96 12.06 -1.21
CA THR A 125 12.57 11.68 -1.50
C THR A 125 11.64 12.88 -1.60
N LEU A 126 11.79 13.89 -0.75
CA LEU A 126 11.02 15.14 -0.86
C LEU A 126 11.28 15.85 -2.19
N LYS A 127 12.53 15.86 -2.66
CA LYS A 127 12.90 16.38 -3.98
C LYS A 127 12.26 15.57 -5.12
N GLN A 128 12.27 14.24 -5.03
CA GLN A 128 11.63 13.36 -6.03
C GLN A 128 10.14 13.63 -6.21
N VAL A 129 9.43 13.99 -5.12
CA VAL A 129 8.00 14.31 -5.19
C VAL A 129 7.71 15.81 -5.33
N GLY A 130 8.74 16.66 -5.54
CA GLY A 130 8.60 18.11 -5.76
C GLY A 130 8.15 18.90 -4.54
N LEU A 131 8.58 18.51 -3.33
CA LEU A 131 8.20 19.14 -2.06
C LEU A 131 9.39 19.69 -1.25
N GLU A 132 10.56 19.87 -1.87
CA GLU A 132 11.75 20.37 -1.20
C GLU A 132 11.50 21.73 -0.49
N GLU A 133 10.81 22.66 -1.18
CA GLU A 133 10.47 23.99 -0.61
C GLU A 133 9.34 23.93 0.44
N ARG A 134 8.67 22.80 0.59
CA ARG A 134 7.55 22.61 1.50
C ARG A 134 7.89 21.71 2.68
N MET A 135 9.14 21.31 2.85
CA MET A 135 9.56 20.33 3.86
C MET A 135 9.23 20.74 5.30
N GLN A 136 9.17 22.04 5.60
CA GLN A 136 8.85 22.57 6.94
C GLN A 136 7.35 22.82 7.15
N HIS A 137 6.49 22.58 6.13
CA HIS A 137 5.06 22.77 6.25
C HIS A 137 4.42 21.58 6.98
N LYS A 138 3.44 21.88 7.84
CA LYS A 138 2.57 20.85 8.46
C LYS A 138 1.47 20.44 7.48
N PRO A 139 0.84 19.25 7.67
CA PRO A 139 -0.25 18.79 6.80
C PRO A 139 -1.36 19.80 6.59
N SER A 140 -1.75 20.57 7.61
CA SER A 140 -2.77 21.63 7.53
C SER A 140 -2.41 22.79 6.59
N GLN A 141 -1.15 22.91 6.19
CA GLN A 141 -0.63 23.95 5.29
C GLN A 141 -0.42 23.44 3.87
N LEU A 142 -0.76 22.17 3.59
CA LEU A 142 -0.55 21.48 2.33
C LEU A 142 -1.88 21.14 1.67
N SER A 143 -1.95 21.25 0.34
CA SER A 143 -3.10 20.74 -0.42
C SER A 143 -3.18 19.21 -0.31
N GLY A 144 -4.34 18.60 -0.63
CA GLY A 144 -4.51 17.15 -0.62
C GLY A 144 -3.48 16.41 -1.49
N GLY A 145 -3.22 16.91 -2.70
CA GLY A 145 -2.18 16.35 -3.58
C GLY A 145 -0.77 16.48 -3.01
N GLN A 146 -0.47 17.58 -2.28
CA GLN A 146 0.81 17.74 -1.59
C GLN A 146 0.92 16.78 -0.39
N GLN A 147 -0.15 16.60 0.38
CA GLN A 147 -0.19 15.63 1.49
C GLN A 147 0.03 14.20 0.98
N GLN A 148 -0.59 13.83 -0.14
CA GLN A 148 -0.38 12.52 -0.76
C GLN A 148 1.07 12.35 -1.24
N ARG A 149 1.68 13.39 -1.79
CA ARG A 149 3.11 13.36 -2.16
C ARG A 149 4.02 13.20 -0.95
N VAL A 150 3.70 13.79 0.21
CA VAL A 150 4.42 13.53 1.49
C VAL A 150 4.27 12.06 1.90
N ALA A 151 3.05 11.49 1.83
CA ALA A 151 2.83 10.08 2.13
C ALA A 151 3.64 9.15 1.20
N ILE A 152 3.72 9.46 -0.09
CA ILE A 152 4.57 8.73 -1.03
C ILE A 152 6.05 8.88 -0.69
N ALA A 153 6.52 10.09 -0.39
CA ALA A 153 7.92 10.32 0.00
C ALA A 153 8.29 9.53 1.26
N ARG A 154 7.38 9.43 2.24
CA ARG A 154 7.53 8.61 3.44
C ARG A 154 7.75 7.13 3.10
N VAL A 155 7.00 6.60 2.14
CA VAL A 155 7.16 5.23 1.65
C VAL A 155 8.52 5.06 0.96
N LEU A 156 8.87 5.98 0.07
CA LEU A 156 10.12 5.92 -0.70
C LEU A 156 11.37 6.00 0.18
N ALA A 157 11.34 6.81 1.24
CA ALA A 157 12.45 6.93 2.17
C ALA A 157 12.80 5.60 2.83
N SER A 158 11.80 4.74 3.03
CA SER A 158 11.96 3.39 3.60
C SER A 158 12.47 2.35 2.61
N GLU A 159 12.50 2.64 1.31
CA GLU A 159 12.93 1.71 0.26
C GLU A 159 12.28 0.31 0.41
N PRO A 160 10.95 0.21 0.46
CA PRO A 160 10.27 -1.07 0.68
C PRO A 160 10.35 -1.97 -0.55
N SER A 161 10.24 -3.30 -0.35
CA SER A 161 10.17 -4.26 -1.45
C SER A 161 8.83 -4.18 -2.21
N ILE A 162 7.75 -3.78 -1.51
CA ILE A 162 6.39 -3.72 -2.03
C ILE A 162 5.74 -2.41 -1.62
N ILE A 163 5.02 -1.80 -2.55
CA ILE A 163 4.16 -0.64 -2.29
C ILE A 163 2.70 -1.10 -2.42
N LEU A 164 1.95 -0.95 -1.33
CA LEU A 164 0.51 -1.16 -1.28
C LEU A 164 -0.18 0.19 -1.34
N ALA A 165 -0.96 0.44 -2.39
CA ALA A 165 -1.67 1.70 -2.59
C ALA A 165 -3.19 1.45 -2.52
N ASP A 166 -3.83 1.96 -1.45
CA ASP A 166 -5.26 1.85 -1.24
C ASP A 166 -5.96 3.16 -1.64
N GLU A 167 -6.70 3.11 -2.74
CA GLU A 167 -7.44 4.27 -3.29
C GLU A 167 -6.59 5.56 -3.31
N PRO A 168 -5.36 5.54 -3.86
CA PRO A 168 -4.38 6.62 -3.66
C PRO A 168 -4.82 7.98 -4.23
N THR A 169 -5.87 8.01 -5.03
CA THR A 169 -6.43 9.21 -5.65
C THR A 169 -7.85 9.55 -5.19
N GLY A 170 -8.44 8.74 -4.30
CA GLY A 170 -9.86 8.83 -3.94
C GLY A 170 -10.29 10.15 -3.27
N ASN A 171 -9.36 10.86 -2.61
CA ASN A 171 -9.61 12.15 -1.95
C ASN A 171 -9.02 13.35 -2.72
N LEU A 172 -8.67 13.16 -3.99
CA LEU A 172 -8.00 14.18 -4.79
C LEU A 172 -8.87 14.66 -5.96
N ASP A 173 -8.65 15.90 -6.37
CA ASP A 173 -9.18 16.38 -7.65
C ASP A 173 -8.51 15.64 -8.83
N SER A 174 -9.14 15.75 -10.00
CA SER A 174 -8.71 15.01 -11.20
C SER A 174 -7.28 15.34 -11.67
N THR A 175 -6.81 16.57 -11.43
CA THR A 175 -5.45 16.98 -11.81
C THR A 175 -4.42 16.39 -10.86
N SER A 176 -4.63 16.59 -9.55
CA SER A 176 -3.78 15.99 -8.51
C SER A 176 -3.77 14.47 -8.60
N GLY A 177 -4.93 13.84 -8.87
CA GLY A 177 -5.02 12.39 -9.06
C GLY A 177 -4.15 11.88 -10.20
N LYS A 178 -4.13 12.56 -11.34
CA LYS A 178 -3.24 12.21 -12.49
C LYS A 178 -1.76 12.35 -12.13
N GLU A 179 -1.39 13.42 -11.41
CA GLU A 179 -0.01 13.60 -10.94
C GLU A 179 0.44 12.46 -10.02
N ILE A 180 -0.41 12.09 -9.05
CA ILE A 180 -0.11 10.98 -8.13
C ILE A 180 0.04 9.65 -8.88
N MET A 181 -0.86 9.36 -9.82
CA MET A 181 -0.74 8.14 -10.64
C MET A 181 0.50 8.17 -11.53
N GLY A 182 0.91 9.33 -12.02
CA GLY A 182 2.19 9.51 -12.73
C GLY A 182 3.38 9.11 -11.86
N ILE A 183 3.43 9.58 -10.60
CA ILE A 183 4.48 9.20 -9.63
C ILE A 183 4.47 7.69 -9.40
N ILE A 184 3.30 7.07 -9.18
CA ILE A 184 3.18 5.61 -8.98
C ILE A 184 3.70 4.84 -10.20
N GLN A 185 3.38 5.28 -11.41
CA GLN A 185 3.91 4.67 -12.63
C GLN A 185 5.44 4.80 -12.76
N ASP A 186 5.99 5.95 -12.41
CA ASP A 186 7.44 6.16 -12.44
C ASP A 186 8.16 5.27 -11.41
N LEU A 187 7.55 5.04 -10.23
CA LEU A 187 8.03 4.09 -9.25
C LEU A 187 8.03 2.66 -9.79
N TRP A 188 6.98 2.25 -10.48
CA TRP A 188 6.94 0.95 -11.13
C TRP A 188 8.04 0.81 -12.19
N LYS A 189 8.20 1.81 -13.07
CA LYS A 189 9.27 1.83 -14.09
C LYS A 189 10.67 1.80 -13.46
N ALA A 190 10.82 2.36 -12.27
CA ALA A 190 12.07 2.30 -11.49
C ALA A 190 12.32 0.92 -10.82
N GLY A 191 11.40 -0.05 -11.01
CA GLY A 191 11.57 -1.43 -10.56
C GLY A 191 10.84 -1.77 -9.26
N ASN A 192 9.96 -0.91 -8.74
CA ASN A 192 9.17 -1.24 -7.56
C ASN A 192 8.05 -2.24 -7.90
N THR A 193 7.71 -3.10 -6.94
CA THR A 193 6.52 -3.95 -7.01
C THR A 193 5.34 -3.19 -6.41
N ILE A 194 4.23 -3.07 -7.15
CA ILE A 194 3.08 -2.27 -6.72
C ILE A 194 1.81 -3.10 -6.75
N VAL A 195 1.07 -3.07 -5.64
CA VAL A 195 -0.31 -3.58 -5.55
C VAL A 195 -1.23 -2.39 -5.30
N LEU A 196 -2.04 -2.06 -6.28
CA LEU A 196 -3.00 -0.96 -6.24
C LEU A 196 -4.40 -1.52 -5.97
N ILE A 197 -5.08 -0.99 -4.98
CA ILE A 197 -6.46 -1.32 -4.68
C ILE A 197 -7.33 -0.13 -5.06
N THR A 198 -8.36 -0.37 -5.86
CA THR A 198 -9.27 0.68 -6.27
C THR A 198 -10.63 0.11 -6.73
N HIS A 199 -11.65 0.96 -6.71
CA HIS A 199 -12.94 0.69 -7.35
C HIS A 199 -13.06 1.43 -8.70
N ASP A 200 -12.12 2.31 -9.04
CA ASP A 200 -12.11 3.06 -10.30
C ASP A 200 -11.38 2.28 -11.39
N ILE A 201 -12.12 1.92 -12.45
CA ILE A 201 -11.59 1.19 -13.61
C ILE A 201 -10.50 1.99 -14.36
N HIS A 202 -10.60 3.33 -14.40
CA HIS A 202 -9.61 4.17 -15.09
C HIS A 202 -8.28 4.17 -14.35
N VAL A 203 -8.32 4.16 -13.03
CA VAL A 203 -7.14 4.02 -12.16
C VAL A 203 -6.56 2.62 -12.29
N ALA A 204 -7.41 1.58 -12.20
CA ALA A 204 -6.99 0.18 -12.34
C ALA A 204 -6.35 -0.14 -13.70
N ASN A 205 -6.81 0.50 -14.78
CA ASN A 205 -6.26 0.31 -16.14
C ASN A 205 -4.81 0.81 -16.30
N GLN A 206 -4.28 1.53 -15.34
CA GLN A 206 -2.88 2.01 -15.37
C GLN A 206 -1.88 0.93 -14.91
N ALA A 207 -2.37 -0.14 -14.27
CA ALA A 207 -1.56 -1.28 -13.90
C ALA A 207 -1.31 -2.24 -15.08
N GLY A 208 -0.20 -2.97 -15.01
CA GLY A 208 0.15 -3.98 -16.02
C GLY A 208 -0.75 -5.22 -16.02
N ARG A 209 -1.35 -5.55 -14.86
CA ARG A 209 -2.33 -6.64 -14.69
C ARG A 209 -3.46 -6.21 -13.77
N LYS A 210 -4.68 -6.66 -14.09
CA LYS A 210 -5.87 -6.46 -13.26
C LYS A 210 -6.34 -7.78 -12.69
N VAL A 211 -6.75 -7.75 -11.43
CA VAL A 211 -7.40 -8.85 -10.73
C VAL A 211 -8.70 -8.30 -10.14
N TYR A 212 -9.77 -9.06 -10.26
CA TYR A 212 -11.09 -8.66 -9.79
C TYR A 212 -11.43 -9.36 -8.48
N VAL A 213 -11.97 -8.60 -7.53
CA VAL A 213 -12.51 -9.14 -6.27
C VAL A 213 -14.02 -8.99 -6.28
N ARG A 214 -14.72 -10.10 -6.11
CA ARG A 214 -16.18 -10.14 -5.94
C ARG A 214 -16.55 -11.18 -4.90
N ASP A 215 -17.36 -10.78 -3.93
CA ASP A 215 -17.87 -11.66 -2.86
C ASP A 215 -16.76 -12.51 -2.19
N GLY A 216 -15.63 -11.85 -1.90
CA GLY A 216 -14.47 -12.47 -1.24
C GLY A 216 -13.62 -13.40 -2.10
N ARG A 217 -13.85 -13.46 -3.41
CA ARG A 217 -13.10 -14.32 -4.35
C ARG A 217 -12.33 -13.49 -5.36
N LEU A 218 -11.16 -14.00 -5.79
CA LEU A 218 -10.37 -13.39 -6.84
C LEU A 218 -10.59 -14.04 -8.20
N SER A 219 -10.55 -13.23 -9.26
CA SER A 219 -10.60 -13.66 -10.65
C SER A 219 -9.71 -12.77 -11.52
N ASP A 220 -8.97 -13.35 -12.48
CA ASP A 220 -8.25 -12.60 -13.51
C ASP A 220 -9.17 -12.07 -14.63
N LYS A 221 -10.45 -12.45 -14.61
CA LYS A 221 -11.47 -11.97 -15.57
C LYS A 221 -12.56 -11.25 -14.82
N GLU A 222 -13.03 -10.14 -15.41
CA GLU A 222 -14.26 -9.51 -14.97
C GLU A 222 -15.40 -10.53 -15.04
N ALA A 223 -16.08 -10.78 -13.91
CA ALA A 223 -17.21 -11.68 -13.91
C ALA A 223 -18.31 -11.05 -14.79
N ALA A 224 -18.74 -11.79 -15.80
CA ALA A 224 -19.90 -11.40 -16.60
C ALA A 224 -21.11 -11.18 -15.66
N VAL A 225 -21.75 -10.02 -15.79
CA VAL A 225 -22.97 -9.64 -15.03
C VAL A 225 -24.12 -10.51 -15.48
#